data_3d4973311bfd9c860021e71c462a1bf1
#
_entry.id   3d4973311bfd9c860021e71c462a1bf1
#
_cell.length_a   1.000
_cell.length_b   1.000
_cell.length_c   1.000
_cell.angle_alpha   90.00
_cell.angle_beta   90.00
_cell.angle_gamma   90.00
#
_symmetry.space_group_name_H-M   'P 1'
#
loop_
_entity.id
_entity.type
_entity.pdbx_description
1 polymer ?
#
loop_
_entity_poly.entity_id
_entity_poly.type
_entity_poly.pdbx_seq_one_letter_code
_entity_poly.pdbx_strand_id
1 'polypeptide(L)'
;MPSNISVPGAVAIAILVVLVLIVIVRNIYIVQQSRAYVVERLGAFHSVWGVGFHLKVPFIERVVKKVSLKEQVADFDPQPVITKDNVTMQIDTVIYFQITDPKLYTYGVEYPMNAIENLTATTLRNIIGELELDQSLTSRDT
;
A
#
# COMPACT_ATOMS: atom_id res chain seq x y z
N MET A 1 40.53 18.18 36.17
CA MET A 1 41.24 16.89 36.13
C MET A 1 41.12 16.34 34.72
N PRO A 2 42.18 16.22 33.94
CA PRO A 2 42.08 15.57 32.64
C PRO A 2 41.85 14.09 32.90
N SER A 3 40.72 13.58 32.48
CA SER A 3 40.45 12.16 32.49
C SER A 3 41.44 11.50 31.49
N ASN A 4 42.40 10.80 32.02
CA ASN A 4 43.29 9.95 31.25
C ASN A 4 42.46 8.80 30.64
N ILE A 5 41.83 9.09 29.54
CA ILE A 5 41.21 8.04 28.73
C ILE A 5 42.38 7.25 28.14
N SER A 6 42.56 6.02 28.61
CA SER A 6 43.55 5.14 28.05
C SER A 6 43.32 4.94 26.56
N VAL A 7 44.38 4.80 25.75
CA VAL A 7 44.28 4.63 24.30
C VAL A 7 43.21 3.56 23.91
N PRO A 8 43.17 2.37 24.57
CA PRO A 8 42.11 1.40 24.29
C PRO A 8 40.70 1.90 24.63
N GLY A 9 40.56 2.75 25.67
CA GLY A 9 39.26 3.35 26.00
C GLY A 9 38.82 4.36 24.96
N ALA A 10 39.73 5.19 24.46
CA ALA A 10 39.44 6.15 23.38
C ALA A 10 39.00 5.44 22.09
N VAL A 11 39.65 4.36 21.72
CA VAL A 11 39.30 3.53 20.56
C VAL A 11 37.94 2.89 20.75
N ALA A 12 37.62 2.36 21.92
CA ALA A 12 36.34 1.77 22.22
C ALA A 12 35.18 2.80 22.10
N ILE A 13 35.41 4.02 22.61
CA ILE A 13 34.43 5.12 22.49
C ILE A 13 34.23 5.53 21.01
N ALA A 14 35.32 5.63 20.24
CA ALA A 14 35.25 5.95 18.83
C ALA A 14 34.43 4.89 18.04
N ILE A 15 34.67 3.62 18.31
CA ILE A 15 33.93 2.51 17.69
C ILE A 15 32.42 2.60 18.07
N LEU A 16 32.13 2.86 19.33
CA LEU A 16 30.78 3.00 19.81
C LEU A 16 30.03 4.16 19.10
N VAL A 17 30.69 5.32 18.98
CA VAL A 17 30.14 6.49 18.31
C VAL A 17 29.87 6.20 16.83
N VAL A 18 30.80 5.58 16.14
CA VAL A 18 30.64 5.19 14.73
C VAL A 18 29.47 4.22 14.57
N LEU A 19 29.33 3.25 15.45
CA LEU A 19 28.27 2.26 15.42
C LEU A 19 26.90 2.91 15.63
N VAL A 20 26.80 3.83 16.59
CA VAL A 20 25.56 4.60 16.84
C VAL A 20 25.21 5.46 15.62
N LEU A 21 26.19 6.13 15.01
CA LEU A 21 25.96 6.92 13.80
C LEU A 21 25.45 6.07 12.64
N ILE A 22 26.01 4.88 12.43
CA ILE A 22 25.57 3.95 11.40
C ILE A 22 24.12 3.53 11.64
N VAL A 23 23.76 3.22 12.89
CA VAL A 23 22.39 2.86 13.25
C VAL A 23 21.43 4.00 12.97
N ILE A 24 21.77 5.23 13.35
CA ILE A 24 20.91 6.41 13.10
C ILE A 24 20.71 6.62 11.60
N VAL A 25 21.80 6.62 10.82
CA VAL A 25 21.73 6.84 9.36
C VAL A 25 20.90 5.77 8.67
N ARG A 26 21.00 4.51 9.10
CA ARG A 26 20.19 3.42 8.53
C ARG A 26 18.72 3.47 8.87
N ASN A 27 18.33 4.23 9.88
CA ASN A 27 16.94 4.35 10.32
C ASN A 27 16.29 5.67 9.87
N ILE A 28 16.94 6.43 9.00
CA ILE A 28 16.37 7.62 8.38
C ILE A 28 15.54 7.20 7.17
N TYR A 29 14.28 7.64 7.16
CA TYR A 29 13.36 7.44 6.06
C TYR A 29 12.87 8.77 5.53
N ILE A 30 12.88 8.91 4.22
CA ILE A 30 12.32 10.07 3.53
C ILE A 30 11.12 9.58 2.74
N VAL A 31 9.93 10.09 3.10
CA VAL A 31 8.69 9.75 2.41
C VAL A 31 8.48 10.73 1.27
N GLN A 32 8.35 10.20 0.07
CA GLN A 32 8.15 10.98 -1.15
C GLN A 32 6.72 11.52 -1.23
N GLN A 33 6.55 12.52 -2.09
CA GLN A 33 5.22 13.08 -2.37
C GLN A 33 4.25 11.98 -2.84
N SER A 34 3.02 12.05 -2.39
CA SER A 34 1.94 11.11 -2.70
C SER A 34 2.22 9.67 -2.25
N ARG A 35 2.99 9.51 -1.19
CA ARG A 35 3.22 8.21 -0.54
C ARG A 35 2.96 8.32 0.95
N ALA A 36 2.64 7.18 1.57
CA ALA A 36 2.52 7.04 3.01
C ALA A 36 3.13 5.71 3.43
N TYR A 37 3.83 5.72 4.55
CA TYR A 37 4.42 4.51 5.12
C TYR A 37 3.68 4.15 6.40
N VAL A 38 3.21 2.92 6.48
CA VAL A 38 2.57 2.38 7.68
C VAL A 38 3.63 1.76 8.57
N VAL A 39 3.71 2.23 9.82
CA VAL A 39 4.72 1.82 10.79
C VAL A 39 4.09 1.08 11.95
N GLU A 40 4.64 -0.08 12.26
CA GLU A 40 4.30 -0.86 13.45
C GLU A 40 5.39 -0.74 14.51
N ARG A 41 4.96 -0.74 15.77
CA ARG A 41 5.85 -0.81 16.93
C ARG A 41 5.54 -2.09 17.68
N LEU A 42 6.53 -2.98 17.78
CA LEU A 42 6.41 -4.29 18.46
C LEU A 42 5.20 -5.12 17.95
N GLY A 43 4.94 -5.06 16.64
CA GLY A 43 3.87 -5.81 16.01
C GLY A 43 2.49 -5.13 16.03
N ALA A 44 2.35 -3.99 16.70
CA ALA A 44 1.11 -3.22 16.77
C ALA A 44 1.23 -1.95 15.94
N PHE A 45 0.12 -1.53 15.31
CA PHE A 45 0.08 -0.26 14.58
C PHE A 45 0.51 0.89 15.49
N HIS A 46 1.44 1.71 14.98
CA HIS A 46 1.93 2.89 15.70
C HIS A 46 1.49 4.18 15.02
N SER A 47 1.86 4.37 13.74
CA SER A 47 1.54 5.59 13.01
C SER A 47 1.65 5.38 11.50
N VAL A 48 1.11 6.37 10.77
CA VAL A 48 1.28 6.50 9.33
C VAL A 48 2.18 7.71 9.07
N TRP A 49 3.29 7.50 8.38
CA TRP A 49 4.20 8.58 8.01
C TRP A 49 3.73 9.24 6.73
N GLY A 50 3.47 10.54 6.82
CA GLY A 50 3.24 11.38 5.65
C GLY A 50 4.54 11.85 5.00
N VAL A 51 4.42 12.74 4.02
CA VAL A 51 5.57 13.31 3.27
C VAL A 51 6.56 13.97 4.22
N GLY A 52 7.83 13.72 4.00
CA GLY A 52 8.92 14.35 4.71
C GLY A 52 9.91 13.40 5.35
N PHE A 53 10.66 13.93 6.29
CA PHE A 53 11.71 13.22 7.01
C PHE A 53 11.13 12.51 8.22
N HIS A 54 11.50 11.23 8.38
CA HIS A 54 11.09 10.42 9.53
C HIS A 54 12.26 9.58 10.04
N LEU A 55 12.32 9.42 11.36
CA LEU A 55 13.27 8.55 12.03
C LEU A 55 12.55 7.32 12.60
N LYS A 56 13.03 6.14 12.23
CA LYS A 56 12.54 4.88 12.78
C LYS A 56 13.36 4.52 14.01
N VAL A 57 12.69 4.05 15.08
CA VAL A 57 13.38 3.50 16.24
C VAL A 57 13.88 2.09 15.87
N PRO A 58 15.22 1.83 15.95
CA PRO A 58 15.77 0.52 15.64
C PRO A 58 15.23 -0.55 16.60
N PHE A 59 15.05 -1.76 16.09
CA PHE A 59 14.56 -2.96 16.80
C PHE A 59 13.10 -2.92 17.28
N ILE A 60 12.51 -1.75 17.45
CA ILE A 60 11.15 -1.59 17.99
C ILE A 60 10.16 -1.30 16.87
N GLU A 61 10.48 -0.35 15.99
CA GLU A 61 9.61 0.09 14.90
C GLU A 61 10.00 -0.58 13.57
N ARG A 62 8.99 -0.83 12.75
CA ARG A 62 9.14 -1.42 11.42
C ARG A 62 8.19 -0.76 10.45
N VAL A 63 8.67 -0.46 9.24
CA VAL A 63 7.83 -0.06 8.12
C VAL A 63 7.20 -1.31 7.52
N VAL A 64 5.90 -1.48 7.69
CA VAL A 64 5.16 -2.69 7.25
C VAL A 64 4.75 -2.58 5.81
N LYS A 65 4.30 -1.39 5.41
CA LYS A 65 3.77 -1.14 4.07
C LYS A 65 4.11 0.26 3.60
N LYS A 66 4.48 0.35 2.32
CA LYS A 66 4.65 1.61 1.61
C LYS A 66 3.49 1.74 0.63
N VAL A 67 2.62 2.72 0.86
CA VAL A 67 1.38 2.90 0.12
C VAL A 67 1.49 4.09 -0.80
N SER A 68 1.11 3.94 -2.07
CA SER A 68 0.98 5.05 -3.00
C SER A 68 -0.42 5.67 -2.87
N LEU A 69 -0.46 7.00 -2.69
CA LEU A 69 -1.70 7.76 -2.60
C LEU A 69 -2.16 8.31 -3.96
N LYS A 70 -1.43 7.99 -5.02
CA LYS A 70 -1.81 8.39 -6.38
C LYS A 70 -2.97 7.53 -6.86
N GLU A 71 -3.75 8.10 -7.78
CA GLU A 71 -4.74 7.33 -8.53
C GLU A 71 -4.05 6.20 -9.29
N GLN A 72 -4.58 5.02 -9.18
CA GLN A 72 -4.04 3.81 -9.78
C GLN A 72 -5.06 3.17 -10.70
N VAL A 73 -4.57 2.38 -11.63
CA VAL A 73 -5.39 1.64 -12.61
C VAL A 73 -5.20 0.16 -12.35
N ALA A 74 -6.30 -0.55 -12.21
CA ALA A 74 -6.30 -2.01 -12.16
C ALA A 74 -7.03 -2.55 -13.39
N ASP A 75 -6.36 -3.38 -14.15
CA ASP A 75 -6.91 -4.08 -15.29
C ASP A 75 -7.16 -5.53 -14.88
N PHE A 76 -8.39 -5.97 -14.99
CA PHE A 76 -8.79 -7.31 -14.61
C PHE A 76 -9.05 -8.17 -15.83
N ASP A 77 -8.81 -9.47 -15.68
CA ASP A 77 -9.07 -10.44 -16.72
C ASP A 77 -10.53 -10.43 -17.16
N PRO A 78 -10.81 -10.68 -18.46
CA PRO A 78 -12.17 -10.74 -18.97
C PRO A 78 -13.04 -11.72 -18.17
N GLN A 79 -14.24 -11.25 -17.81
CA GLN A 79 -15.21 -12.04 -17.04
C GLN A 79 -16.35 -12.49 -17.95
N PRO A 80 -16.74 -13.78 -17.95
CA PRO A 80 -17.91 -14.25 -18.65
C PRO A 80 -19.18 -13.81 -17.91
N VAL A 81 -20.11 -13.21 -18.62
CA VAL A 81 -21.41 -12.76 -18.09
C VAL A 81 -22.51 -13.22 -19.02
N ILE A 82 -23.63 -13.64 -18.43
CA ILE A 82 -24.82 -14.05 -19.17
C ILE A 82 -25.86 -12.92 -19.11
N THR A 83 -26.30 -12.47 -20.28
CA THR A 83 -27.34 -11.44 -20.38
C THR A 83 -28.73 -12.02 -20.11
N LYS A 84 -29.72 -11.13 -19.96
CA LYS A 84 -31.12 -11.51 -19.77
C LYS A 84 -31.64 -12.34 -20.95
N ASP A 85 -31.16 -12.11 -22.16
CA ASP A 85 -31.47 -12.86 -23.37
C ASP A 85 -30.77 -14.23 -23.45
N ASN A 86 -30.07 -14.61 -22.39
CA ASN A 86 -29.34 -15.86 -22.30
C ASN A 86 -28.15 -15.98 -23.27
N VAL A 87 -27.51 -14.83 -23.57
CA VAL A 87 -26.31 -14.74 -24.39
C VAL A 87 -25.10 -14.58 -23.49
N THR A 88 -24.06 -15.40 -23.72
CA THR A 88 -22.79 -15.29 -22.98
C THR A 88 -21.90 -14.24 -23.63
N MET A 89 -21.40 -13.31 -22.79
CA MET A 89 -20.49 -12.25 -23.21
C MET A 89 -19.24 -12.30 -22.33
N GLN A 90 -18.11 -11.85 -22.89
CA GLN A 90 -16.91 -11.57 -22.11
C GLN A 90 -16.73 -10.06 -21.95
N ILE A 91 -16.46 -9.61 -20.72
CA ILE A 91 -16.35 -8.20 -20.39
C ILE A 91 -14.98 -7.93 -19.81
N ASP A 92 -14.25 -7.03 -20.47
CA ASP A 92 -13.03 -6.44 -19.96
C ASP A 92 -13.37 -5.29 -19.03
N THR A 93 -12.70 -5.23 -17.90
CA THR A 93 -12.93 -4.20 -16.90
C THR A 93 -11.62 -3.56 -16.48
N VAL A 94 -11.62 -2.23 -16.49
CA VAL A 94 -10.53 -1.42 -15.96
C VAL A 94 -11.09 -0.53 -14.85
N ILE A 95 -10.45 -0.53 -13.70
CA ILE A 95 -10.87 0.24 -12.54
C ILE A 95 -9.80 1.27 -12.19
N TYR A 96 -10.25 2.51 -11.98
CA TYR A 96 -9.44 3.57 -11.41
C TYR A 96 -9.75 3.67 -9.92
N PHE A 97 -8.73 3.64 -9.09
CA PHE A 97 -8.91 3.74 -7.65
C PHE A 97 -7.80 4.55 -7.00
N GLN A 98 -8.08 5.07 -5.81
CA GLN A 98 -7.11 5.80 -5.02
C GLN A 98 -7.23 5.37 -3.55
N ILE A 99 -6.09 5.16 -2.90
CA ILE A 99 -6.05 4.83 -1.49
C ILE A 99 -6.07 6.14 -0.70
N THR A 100 -7.12 6.33 0.11
CA THR A 100 -7.29 7.52 0.94
C THR A 100 -6.87 7.29 2.38
N ASP A 101 -6.97 6.05 2.88
CA ASP A 101 -6.59 5.68 4.23
C ASP A 101 -5.60 4.50 4.20
N PRO A 102 -4.30 4.78 4.36
CA PRO A 102 -3.28 3.74 4.35
C PRO A 102 -3.43 2.70 5.46
N LYS A 103 -3.94 3.10 6.62
CA LYS A 103 -4.17 2.19 7.74
C LYS A 103 -5.25 1.16 7.40
N LEU A 104 -6.39 1.61 6.89
CA LEU A 104 -7.48 0.72 6.46
C LEU A 104 -7.05 -0.18 5.29
N TYR A 105 -6.27 0.35 4.36
CA TYR A 105 -5.72 -0.43 3.26
C TYR A 105 -4.82 -1.57 3.75
N THR A 106 -4.02 -1.32 4.78
CA THR A 106 -3.07 -2.29 5.32
C THR A 106 -3.72 -3.31 6.25
N TYR A 107 -4.67 -2.89 7.09
CA TYR A 107 -5.24 -3.73 8.15
C TYR A 107 -6.72 -4.08 7.96
N GLY A 108 -7.46 -3.28 7.21
CA GLY A 108 -8.89 -3.46 7.04
C GLY A 108 -9.26 -4.63 6.12
N VAL A 109 -8.44 -4.89 5.11
CA VAL A 109 -8.66 -5.96 4.14
C VAL A 109 -7.34 -6.67 3.88
N GLU A 110 -7.35 -7.99 3.95
CA GLU A 110 -6.12 -8.79 3.75
C GLU A 110 -5.63 -8.73 2.29
N TYR A 111 -6.54 -8.85 1.34
CA TYR A 111 -6.24 -8.78 -0.10
C TYR A 111 -7.12 -7.71 -0.77
N PRO A 112 -6.75 -6.42 -0.68
CA PRO A 112 -7.61 -5.34 -1.20
C PRO A 112 -7.90 -5.45 -2.70
N MET A 113 -6.92 -5.84 -3.50
CA MET A 113 -7.08 -5.95 -4.95
C MET A 113 -8.05 -7.08 -5.32
N ASN A 114 -7.97 -8.21 -4.64
CA ASN A 114 -8.90 -9.31 -4.85
C ASN A 114 -10.33 -8.95 -4.43
N ALA A 115 -10.47 -8.19 -3.35
CA ALA A 115 -11.77 -7.69 -2.90
C ALA A 115 -12.41 -6.76 -3.93
N ILE A 116 -11.64 -5.84 -4.50
CA ILE A 116 -12.09 -4.92 -5.55
C ILE A 116 -12.49 -5.70 -6.81
N GLU A 117 -11.66 -6.64 -7.24
CA GLU A 117 -11.94 -7.50 -8.40
C GLU A 117 -13.24 -8.28 -8.23
N ASN A 118 -13.42 -8.95 -7.10
CA ASN A 118 -14.62 -9.73 -6.81
C ASN A 118 -15.87 -8.87 -6.74
N LEU A 119 -15.78 -7.71 -6.09
CA LEU A 119 -16.90 -6.77 -6.01
C LEU A 119 -17.29 -6.25 -7.39
N THR A 120 -16.31 -5.90 -8.21
CA THR A 120 -16.52 -5.42 -9.58
C THR A 120 -17.14 -6.50 -10.44
N ALA A 121 -16.61 -7.71 -10.41
CA ALA A 121 -17.15 -8.84 -11.18
C ALA A 121 -18.60 -9.13 -10.80
N THR A 122 -18.93 -9.13 -9.51
CA THR A 122 -20.29 -9.35 -9.02
C THR A 122 -21.23 -8.23 -9.45
N THR A 123 -20.79 -6.97 -9.32
CA THR A 123 -21.60 -5.81 -9.71
C THR A 123 -21.88 -5.81 -11.22
N LEU A 124 -20.88 -6.06 -12.05
CA LEU A 124 -21.04 -6.14 -13.50
C LEU A 124 -21.96 -7.30 -13.91
N ARG A 125 -21.79 -8.45 -13.30
CA ARG A 125 -22.65 -9.61 -13.55
C ARG A 125 -24.11 -9.30 -13.25
N ASN A 126 -24.39 -8.61 -12.15
CA ASN A 126 -25.75 -8.21 -11.79
C ASN A 126 -26.32 -7.18 -12.77
N ILE A 127 -25.56 -6.14 -13.08
CA ILE A 127 -26.01 -5.06 -13.98
C ILE A 127 -26.27 -5.62 -15.39
N ILE A 128 -25.33 -6.37 -15.95
CA ILE A 128 -25.44 -6.88 -17.32
C ILE A 128 -26.44 -8.02 -17.41
N GLY A 129 -26.59 -8.82 -16.35
CA GLY A 129 -27.60 -9.84 -16.27
C GLY A 129 -29.03 -9.30 -16.29
N GLU A 130 -29.23 -8.04 -15.88
CA GLU A 130 -30.51 -7.36 -15.95
C GLU A 130 -30.76 -6.67 -17.31
N LEU A 131 -29.74 -6.50 -18.13
CA LEU A 131 -29.83 -5.87 -19.45
C LEU A 131 -30.04 -6.93 -20.54
N GLU A 132 -30.78 -6.56 -21.57
CA GLU A 132 -30.80 -7.29 -22.81
C GLU A 132 -29.52 -7.00 -23.62
N LEU A 133 -29.15 -7.90 -24.55
CA LEU A 133 -27.93 -7.75 -25.33
C LEU A 133 -27.90 -6.40 -26.08
N ASP A 134 -29.03 -6.02 -26.69
CA ASP A 134 -29.14 -4.75 -27.42
C ASP A 134 -28.92 -3.55 -26.52
N GLN A 135 -29.44 -3.58 -25.30
CA GLN A 135 -29.23 -2.52 -24.30
C GLN A 135 -27.77 -2.44 -23.87
N SER A 136 -27.10 -3.58 -23.70
CA SER A 136 -25.69 -3.62 -23.37
C SER A 136 -24.83 -2.97 -24.45
N LEU A 137 -25.11 -3.25 -25.72
CA LEU A 137 -24.40 -2.68 -26.86
C LEU A 137 -24.63 -1.17 -26.97
N THR A 138 -25.86 -0.70 -26.72
CA THR A 138 -26.22 0.72 -26.73
C THR A 138 -25.57 1.48 -25.58
N SER A 139 -25.53 0.90 -24.39
CA SER A 139 -24.89 1.49 -23.19
C SER A 139 -23.37 1.66 -23.36
N ARG A 140 -22.76 0.89 -24.23
CA ARG A 140 -21.32 0.95 -24.51
C ARG A 140 -20.93 2.22 -25.26
N ASP A 141 -21.82 2.78 -26.06
CA ASP A 141 -21.59 3.96 -26.88
C ASP A 141 -21.84 5.28 -26.10
N THR A 142 -22.32 5.18 -24.89
CA THR A 142 -22.51 6.33 -24.01
C THR A 142 -21.48 6.34 -22.91
#